data_d50f43996f6c905c926eabfb76067537
#
_entry.id   d50f43996f6c905c926eabfb76067537
#
_cell.length_a   1.000
_cell.length_b   1.000
_cell.length_c   1.000
_cell.angle_alpha   90.00
_cell.angle_beta   90.00
_cell.angle_gamma   90.00
#
_symmetry.space_group_name_H-M   'P 1'
#
loop_
_entity.id
_entity.type
_entity.pdbx_description
1 polymer ?
#
loop_
_entity_poly.entity_id
_entity_poly.type
_entity_poly.pdbx_seq_one_letter_code
_entity_poly.pdbx_strand_id
1 'polypeptide(L)'
;MLNIRKDTMDKVAVFSMYALLIGGLPHTLANASELETPTVTVQVTTVDPLSNYRGAKELSDTDLVDLLSAVGFEGKALKVAYAVAKKESNGRPLAYNGDVSTGDNSYGIFQINMLGSLGEDRREKFDLKTNKELFDPVVNAELTFYMTNGGKDWSSWKIYPGQKNGERYEEYLKAFPN
;
A
#
# COMPACT_ATOMS: atom_id res chain seq x y z
N MET A 1 -12.08 -13.20 -13.10
CA MET A 1 -12.40 -12.50 -11.83
C MET A 1 -11.10 -12.45 -11.04
N LEU A 2 -10.35 -11.33 -11.15
CA LEU A 2 -9.13 -11.14 -10.37
C LEU A 2 -9.54 -10.56 -9.02
N ASN A 3 -9.49 -11.37 -7.99
CA ASN A 3 -9.80 -10.94 -6.63
C ASN A 3 -8.52 -10.31 -6.04
N ILE A 4 -8.39 -9.01 -6.18
CA ILE A 4 -7.19 -8.24 -5.78
C ILE A 4 -6.85 -8.43 -4.29
N ARG A 5 -7.84 -8.78 -3.47
CA ARG A 5 -7.65 -9.02 -2.01
C ARG A 5 -6.95 -10.35 -1.68
N LYS A 6 -6.80 -11.29 -2.62
CA LYS A 6 -6.17 -12.60 -2.33
C LYS A 6 -4.70 -12.71 -2.73
N ASP A 7 -4.23 -11.94 -3.70
CA ASP A 7 -2.85 -12.10 -4.21
C ASP A 7 -1.76 -11.39 -3.37
N THR A 8 -2.14 -10.54 -2.42
CA THR A 8 -1.17 -9.86 -1.53
C THR A 8 -0.86 -10.64 -0.25
N MET A 9 -1.55 -11.74 0.04
CA MET A 9 -1.39 -12.46 1.32
C MET A 9 -0.49 -13.70 1.27
N ASP A 10 0.01 -14.15 0.13
CA ASP A 10 0.72 -15.45 0.00
C ASP A 10 2.24 -15.35 -0.20
N LYS A 11 2.89 -14.30 0.31
CA LYS A 11 4.36 -14.30 0.39
C LYS A 11 4.83 -14.51 1.83
N VAL A 12 4.59 -15.70 2.36
CA VAL A 12 5.28 -16.18 3.56
C VAL A 12 6.68 -16.65 3.16
N ALA A 13 7.68 -15.82 3.41
CA ALA A 13 9.07 -16.25 3.31
C ALA A 13 9.42 -17.10 4.54
N VAL A 14 9.49 -18.43 4.38
CA VAL A 14 10.00 -19.33 5.39
C VAL A 14 11.52 -19.29 5.35
N PHE A 15 12.13 -18.53 6.26
CA PHE A 15 13.57 -18.63 6.51
C PHE A 15 13.85 -19.77 7.50
N SER A 16 14.30 -20.92 6.99
CA SER A 16 14.88 -22.00 7.80
C SER A 16 16.35 -21.67 8.08
N MET A 17 16.68 -21.23 9.29
CA MET A 17 18.05 -21.19 9.77
C MET A 17 18.44 -22.57 10.31
N TYR A 18 19.26 -23.32 9.55
CA TYR A 18 19.99 -24.47 10.06
C TYR A 18 21.26 -23.98 10.74
N ALA A 19 21.31 -24.12 12.06
CA ALA A 19 22.57 -23.97 12.80
C ALA A 19 23.31 -25.33 12.81
N LEU A 20 24.42 -25.41 12.11
CA LEU A 20 25.29 -26.57 12.11
C LEU A 20 26.27 -26.44 13.30
N LEU A 21 26.13 -27.30 14.32
CA LEU A 21 27.13 -27.47 15.37
C LEU A 21 27.88 -28.76 15.10
N ILE A 22 29.15 -28.62 14.68
CA ILE A 22 30.12 -29.72 14.59
C ILE A 22 30.97 -29.71 15.86
N GLY A 23 31.04 -30.81 16.58
CA GLY A 23 31.97 -31.00 17.68
C GLY A 23 31.95 -32.45 18.17
N GLY A 24 33.06 -33.15 17.98
CA GLY A 24 33.31 -34.60 18.03
C GLY A 24 33.26 -35.28 19.39
N LEU A 25 33.16 -36.59 19.28
CA LEU A 25 33.10 -37.77 20.11
C LEU A 25 34.02 -37.82 21.37
N PRO A 26 33.87 -38.76 22.38
CA PRO A 26 33.66 -40.20 22.17
C PRO A 26 32.63 -40.92 23.09
N HIS A 27 32.35 -42.17 22.72
CA HIS A 27 31.49 -43.19 23.28
C HIS A 27 31.51 -43.41 24.79
N THR A 28 30.34 -43.50 25.42
CA THR A 28 30.01 -44.50 26.44
C THR A 28 28.49 -44.73 26.44
N LEU A 29 28.09 -46.02 26.36
CA LEU A 29 26.71 -46.47 26.49
C LEU A 29 26.22 -46.27 27.92
N ALA A 30 25.20 -45.46 28.09
CA ALA A 30 24.34 -45.46 29.28
C ALA A 30 22.93 -45.01 28.87
N ASN A 31 21.92 -45.69 29.36
CA ASN A 31 20.48 -45.52 29.15
C ASN A 31 20.07 -44.05 29.00
N ALA A 32 19.71 -43.65 27.79
CA ALA A 32 19.14 -42.34 27.55
C ALA A 32 17.65 -42.42 27.85
N SER A 33 17.23 -41.92 29.01
CA SER A 33 15.86 -41.38 29.16
C SER A 33 15.76 -40.23 28.14
N GLU A 34 14.78 -40.32 27.27
CA GLU A 34 14.45 -39.33 26.24
C GLU A 34 14.28 -37.96 26.91
N LEU A 35 15.28 -37.09 26.79
CA LEU A 35 15.15 -35.70 27.17
C LEU A 35 14.33 -35.04 26.06
N GLU A 36 13.02 -34.86 26.29
CA GLU A 36 12.16 -34.02 25.44
C GLU A 36 12.73 -32.58 25.48
N THR A 37 13.40 -32.18 24.41
CA THR A 37 13.77 -30.77 24.25
C THR A 37 12.50 -29.96 24.01
N PRO A 38 12.19 -28.95 24.84
CA PRO A 38 11.01 -28.13 24.62
C PRO A 38 11.14 -27.41 23.28
N THR A 39 10.26 -27.78 22.33
CA THR A 39 10.14 -27.06 21.06
C THR A 39 9.45 -25.74 21.35
N VAL A 40 10.23 -24.66 21.45
CA VAL A 40 9.70 -23.30 21.55
C VAL A 40 9.17 -22.90 20.20
N THR A 41 7.86 -23.02 20.01
CA THR A 41 7.19 -22.51 18.82
C THR A 41 7.04 -20.98 18.94
N VAL A 42 7.94 -20.22 18.34
CA VAL A 42 7.81 -18.78 18.25
C VAL A 42 6.71 -18.48 17.21
N GLN A 43 5.56 -18.07 17.70
CA GLN A 43 4.48 -17.53 16.86
C GLN A 43 4.90 -16.12 16.39
N VAL A 44 5.41 -16.01 15.17
CA VAL A 44 5.64 -14.71 14.55
C VAL A 44 4.29 -14.19 14.06
N THR A 45 3.68 -13.30 14.82
CA THR A 45 2.49 -12.57 14.39
C THR A 45 2.94 -11.51 13.39
N THR A 46 2.77 -11.76 12.10
CA THR A 46 2.98 -10.73 11.08
C THR A 46 1.85 -9.72 11.18
N VAL A 47 2.15 -8.53 11.67
CA VAL A 47 1.20 -7.42 11.68
C VAL A 47 1.11 -6.88 10.25
N ASP A 48 -0.12 -6.79 9.70
CA ASP A 48 -0.36 -6.14 8.41
C ASP A 48 0.11 -4.67 8.50
N PRO A 49 1.12 -4.26 7.71
CA PRO A 49 1.68 -2.90 7.80
C PRO A 49 0.65 -1.82 7.43
N LEU A 50 -0.43 -2.18 6.72
CA LEU A 50 -1.50 -1.28 6.34
C LEU A 50 -2.57 -1.09 7.44
N SER A 51 -2.57 -1.96 8.46
CA SER A 51 -3.60 -1.94 9.53
C SER A 51 -3.71 -0.61 10.26
N ASN A 52 -2.58 0.09 10.44
CA ASN A 52 -2.52 1.39 11.14
C ASN A 52 -3.18 2.53 10.35
N TYR A 53 -3.32 2.38 9.04
CA TYR A 53 -3.84 3.42 8.15
C TYR A 53 -5.30 3.18 7.76
N ARG A 54 -5.85 1.98 7.97
CA ARG A 54 -7.25 1.68 7.62
C ARG A 54 -8.20 2.56 8.41
N GLY A 55 -9.07 3.27 7.68
CA GLY A 55 -10.05 4.18 8.25
C GLY A 55 -9.45 5.45 8.89
N ALA A 56 -8.16 5.73 8.72
CA ALA A 56 -7.54 6.97 9.19
C ALA A 56 -8.22 8.19 8.55
N LYS A 57 -8.54 9.20 9.37
CA LYS A 57 -9.20 10.42 8.92
C LYS A 57 -8.20 11.51 8.55
N GLU A 58 -7.00 11.42 9.06
CA GLU A 58 -5.89 12.33 8.83
C GLU A 58 -4.61 11.52 8.66
N LEU A 59 -3.69 12.03 7.85
CA LEU A 59 -2.34 11.48 7.66
C LEU A 59 -1.35 12.64 7.72
N SER A 60 -0.29 12.48 8.49
CA SER A 60 0.90 13.33 8.35
C SER A 60 1.62 13.02 7.04
N ASP A 61 2.58 13.85 6.66
CA ASP A 61 3.39 13.61 5.46
C ASP A 61 4.21 12.31 5.60
N THR A 62 4.68 11.99 6.79
CA THR A 62 5.36 10.73 7.09
C THR A 62 4.41 9.55 6.96
N ASP A 63 3.21 9.62 7.58
CA ASP A 63 2.20 8.55 7.46
C ASP A 63 1.81 8.30 5.99
N LEU A 64 1.70 9.38 5.20
CA LEU A 64 1.41 9.26 3.77
C LEU A 64 2.52 8.51 3.01
N VAL A 65 3.78 8.84 3.27
CA VAL A 65 4.92 8.14 2.65
C VAL A 65 4.96 6.67 3.07
N ASP A 66 4.79 6.38 4.36
CA ASP A 66 4.82 5.03 4.90
C ASP A 66 3.66 4.18 4.34
N LEU A 67 2.44 4.74 4.28
CA LEU A 67 1.30 4.10 3.63
C LEU A 67 1.59 3.77 2.17
N LEU A 68 2.07 4.73 1.39
CA LEU A 68 2.36 4.53 -0.03
C LEU A 68 3.46 3.49 -0.25
N SER A 69 4.49 3.50 0.60
CA SER A 69 5.54 2.48 0.59
C SER A 69 4.99 1.08 0.94
N ALA A 70 4.14 0.99 1.97
CA ALA A 70 3.51 -0.26 2.38
C ALA A 70 2.57 -0.84 1.31
N VAL A 71 1.94 0.01 0.50
CA VAL A 71 1.13 -0.39 -0.67
C VAL A 71 1.99 -0.92 -1.81
N GLY A 72 3.28 -0.53 -1.88
CA GLY A 72 4.24 -1.04 -2.87
C GLY A 72 4.81 0.01 -3.81
N PHE A 73 4.54 1.31 -3.61
CA PHE A 73 5.25 2.35 -4.35
C PHE A 73 6.70 2.44 -3.85
N GLU A 74 7.67 2.47 -4.77
CA GLU A 74 9.09 2.47 -4.43
C GLU A 74 9.86 3.53 -5.23
N GLY A 75 10.97 3.99 -4.68
CA GLY A 75 11.93 4.87 -5.34
C GLY A 75 11.27 6.10 -5.99
N LYS A 76 11.44 6.27 -7.32
CA LYS A 76 10.84 7.39 -8.06
C LYS A 76 9.32 7.34 -8.06
N ALA A 77 8.71 6.14 -8.14
CA ALA A 77 7.26 5.99 -8.14
C ALA A 77 6.64 6.46 -6.81
N LEU A 78 7.30 6.20 -5.68
CA LEU A 78 6.88 6.68 -4.36
C LEU A 78 6.89 8.21 -4.29
N LYS A 79 7.95 8.87 -4.77
CA LYS A 79 8.02 10.34 -4.81
C LYS A 79 6.91 10.95 -5.68
N VAL A 80 6.64 10.33 -6.83
CA VAL A 80 5.55 10.76 -7.72
C VAL A 80 4.20 10.57 -7.04
N ALA A 81 3.94 9.41 -6.43
CA ALA A 81 2.70 9.12 -5.74
C ALA A 81 2.44 10.13 -4.61
N TYR A 82 3.45 10.42 -3.79
CA TYR A 82 3.37 11.45 -2.76
C TYR A 82 3.00 12.83 -3.36
N ALA A 83 3.73 13.28 -4.39
CA ALA A 83 3.48 14.57 -5.00
C ALA A 83 2.07 14.69 -5.61
N VAL A 84 1.57 13.60 -6.23
CA VAL A 84 0.20 13.55 -6.76
C VAL A 84 -0.82 13.61 -5.62
N ALA A 85 -0.69 12.80 -4.58
CA ALA A 85 -1.59 12.82 -3.42
C ALA A 85 -1.65 14.21 -2.76
N LYS A 86 -0.49 14.86 -2.62
CA LYS A 86 -0.41 16.23 -2.09
C LYS A 86 -1.08 17.24 -3.03
N LYS A 87 -0.88 17.12 -4.34
CA LYS A 87 -1.51 17.99 -5.34
C LYS A 87 -3.04 17.83 -5.35
N GLU A 88 -3.54 16.60 -5.30
CA GLU A 88 -4.97 16.29 -5.46
C GLU A 88 -5.79 16.63 -4.20
N SER A 89 -5.27 16.31 -3.02
CA SER A 89 -6.04 16.43 -1.77
C SER A 89 -5.27 17.04 -0.59
N ASN A 90 -3.99 17.39 -0.78
CA ASN A 90 -3.06 17.63 0.31
C ASN A 90 -2.87 16.40 1.25
N GLY A 91 -3.02 15.20 0.71
CA GLY A 91 -2.91 13.94 1.47
C GLY A 91 -4.10 13.64 2.38
N ARG A 92 -5.24 14.34 2.23
CA ARG A 92 -6.42 14.18 3.09
C ARG A 92 -7.27 12.98 2.71
N PRO A 93 -7.46 11.98 3.61
CA PRO A 93 -8.28 10.79 3.31
C PRO A 93 -9.75 11.14 3.02
N LEU A 94 -10.32 12.11 3.73
CA LEU A 94 -11.72 12.49 3.62
C LEU A 94 -11.98 13.59 2.58
N ALA A 95 -11.00 13.88 1.70
CA ALA A 95 -11.20 14.85 0.64
C ALA A 95 -12.28 14.39 -0.34
N TYR A 96 -13.19 15.28 -0.67
CA TYR A 96 -14.31 15.04 -1.59
C TYR A 96 -14.53 16.24 -2.50
N ASN A 97 -14.61 15.99 -3.81
CA ASN A 97 -15.07 16.95 -4.80
C ASN A 97 -16.29 16.37 -5.50
N GLY A 98 -17.47 16.91 -5.18
CA GLY A 98 -18.77 16.46 -5.72
C GLY A 98 -19.36 17.41 -6.75
N ASP A 99 -18.54 18.25 -7.39
CA ASP A 99 -19.04 19.16 -8.42
C ASP A 99 -19.26 18.43 -9.75
N VAL A 100 -20.43 17.84 -9.89
CA VAL A 100 -20.83 17.12 -11.11
C VAL A 100 -20.93 18.02 -12.33
N SER A 101 -21.05 19.34 -12.15
CA SER A 101 -21.11 20.30 -13.25
C SER A 101 -19.76 20.45 -13.95
N THR A 102 -18.66 20.21 -13.22
CA THR A 102 -17.28 20.19 -13.75
C THR A 102 -16.81 18.79 -14.14
N GLY A 103 -17.66 17.78 -14.02
CA GLY A 103 -17.32 16.39 -14.32
C GLY A 103 -16.65 15.67 -13.15
N ASP A 104 -16.81 16.15 -11.92
CA ASP A 104 -16.18 15.61 -10.73
C ASP A 104 -17.17 14.92 -9.78
N ASN A 105 -16.76 13.75 -9.31
CA ASN A 105 -17.29 13.03 -8.15
C ASN A 105 -16.13 12.25 -7.55
N SER A 106 -15.18 12.98 -6.96
CA SER A 106 -13.83 12.50 -6.66
C SER A 106 -13.60 12.32 -5.17
N TYR A 107 -12.94 11.22 -4.79
CA TYR A 107 -12.83 10.75 -3.41
C TYR A 107 -11.38 10.49 -2.98
N GLY A 108 -11.07 10.85 -1.73
CA GLY A 108 -9.89 10.44 -0.98
C GLY A 108 -8.58 11.08 -1.42
N ILE A 109 -7.47 10.48 -0.98
CA ILE A 109 -6.12 11.07 -1.11
C ILE A 109 -5.71 11.33 -2.55
N PHE A 110 -6.12 10.48 -3.50
CA PHE A 110 -5.80 10.63 -4.92
C PHE A 110 -6.95 11.20 -5.76
N GLN A 111 -8.05 11.62 -5.14
CA GLN A 111 -9.22 12.15 -5.83
C GLN A 111 -9.67 11.25 -6.98
N ILE A 112 -9.93 9.98 -6.66
CA ILE A 112 -10.42 9.00 -7.65
C ILE A 112 -11.84 9.40 -8.07
N ASN A 113 -12.02 9.76 -9.33
CA ASN A 113 -13.31 10.18 -9.87
C ASN A 113 -14.25 8.98 -10.06
N MET A 114 -15.46 9.08 -9.52
CA MET A 114 -16.51 8.05 -9.53
C MET A 114 -17.78 8.53 -10.23
N LEU A 115 -17.67 9.46 -11.18
CA LEU A 115 -18.83 10.02 -11.88
C LEU A 115 -19.36 9.06 -12.94
N GLY A 116 -20.69 8.88 -12.97
CA GLY A 116 -21.42 8.14 -14.01
C GLY A 116 -20.90 6.70 -14.21
N SER A 117 -20.84 6.23 -15.45
CA SER A 117 -20.39 4.87 -15.81
C SER A 117 -18.96 4.58 -15.39
N LEU A 118 -18.09 5.60 -15.36
CA LEU A 118 -16.72 5.44 -14.85
C LEU A 118 -16.70 4.95 -13.40
N GLY A 119 -17.61 5.46 -12.56
CA GLY A 119 -17.76 5.01 -11.18
C GLY A 119 -18.35 3.61 -11.07
N GLU A 120 -19.29 3.26 -11.95
CA GLU A 120 -19.90 1.93 -12.02
C GLU A 120 -18.84 0.88 -12.38
N ASP A 121 -18.07 1.11 -13.44
CA ASP A 121 -17.00 0.24 -13.90
C ASP A 121 -15.92 0.05 -12.81
N ARG A 122 -15.58 1.11 -12.08
CA ARG A 122 -14.61 1.04 -10.99
C ARG A 122 -15.14 0.27 -9.79
N ARG A 123 -16.41 0.47 -9.40
CA ARG A 123 -17.01 -0.34 -8.32
C ARG A 123 -17.01 -1.83 -8.67
N GLU A 124 -17.43 -2.17 -9.87
CA GLU A 124 -17.44 -3.56 -10.32
C GLU A 124 -16.03 -4.15 -10.35
N LYS A 125 -15.10 -3.44 -10.96
CA LYS A 125 -13.72 -3.91 -11.13
C LYS A 125 -12.99 -4.14 -9.82
N PHE A 126 -13.23 -3.27 -8.83
CA PHE A 126 -12.51 -3.28 -7.55
C PHE A 126 -13.35 -3.82 -6.38
N ASP A 127 -14.52 -4.39 -6.66
CA ASP A 127 -15.47 -4.91 -5.66
C ASP A 127 -15.81 -3.90 -4.56
N LEU A 128 -15.98 -2.64 -4.93
CA LEU A 128 -16.41 -1.60 -4.00
C LEU A 128 -17.93 -1.63 -3.85
N LYS A 129 -18.43 -1.67 -2.63
CA LYS A 129 -19.87 -1.63 -2.34
C LYS A 129 -20.41 -0.21 -2.47
N THR A 130 -19.61 0.77 -2.11
CA THR A 130 -19.94 2.20 -2.22
C THR A 130 -18.71 3.03 -2.58
N ASN A 131 -18.92 4.21 -3.16
CA ASN A 131 -17.84 5.17 -3.41
C ASN A 131 -17.16 5.65 -2.12
N LYS A 132 -17.86 5.57 -0.96
CA LYS A 132 -17.33 6.02 0.33
C LYS A 132 -16.18 5.15 0.85
N GLU A 133 -16.01 3.93 0.31
CA GLU A 133 -14.85 3.10 0.65
C GLU A 133 -13.53 3.73 0.22
N LEU A 134 -13.58 4.64 -0.77
CA LEU A 134 -12.42 5.43 -1.20
C LEU A 134 -11.98 6.51 -0.19
N PHE A 135 -12.72 6.72 0.89
CA PHE A 135 -12.26 7.52 2.02
C PHE A 135 -11.31 6.75 2.95
N ASP A 136 -11.27 5.42 2.86
CA ASP A 136 -10.20 4.65 3.48
C ASP A 136 -8.90 4.88 2.69
N PRO A 137 -7.86 5.45 3.30
CA PRO A 137 -6.64 5.79 2.57
C PRO A 137 -5.90 4.56 2.04
N VAL A 138 -6.05 3.40 2.67
CA VAL A 138 -5.47 2.15 2.18
C VAL A 138 -6.16 1.73 0.88
N VAL A 139 -7.50 1.70 0.86
CA VAL A 139 -8.28 1.36 -0.35
C VAL A 139 -7.95 2.33 -1.48
N ASN A 140 -7.88 3.62 -1.19
CA ASN A 140 -7.58 4.66 -2.18
C ASN A 140 -6.17 4.51 -2.77
N ALA A 141 -5.16 4.24 -1.93
CA ALA A 141 -3.79 4.02 -2.35
C ALA A 141 -3.61 2.71 -3.15
N GLU A 142 -4.22 1.59 -2.70
CA GLU A 142 -4.19 0.30 -3.40
C GLU A 142 -4.81 0.39 -4.80
N LEU A 143 -5.97 1.06 -4.93
CA LEU A 143 -6.58 1.30 -6.23
C LEU A 143 -5.68 2.14 -7.13
N THR A 144 -5.09 3.20 -6.60
CA THR A 144 -4.17 4.06 -7.35
C THR A 144 -2.93 3.31 -7.79
N PHE A 145 -2.36 2.47 -6.93
CA PHE A 145 -1.23 1.61 -7.28
C PHE A 145 -1.58 0.70 -8.47
N TYR A 146 -2.75 0.07 -8.44
CA TYR A 146 -3.23 -0.74 -9.55
C TYR A 146 -3.46 0.09 -10.81
N MET A 147 -4.18 1.22 -10.71
CA MET A 147 -4.53 2.08 -11.85
C MET A 147 -3.31 2.69 -12.54
N THR A 148 -2.24 2.91 -11.78
CA THR A 148 -0.97 3.44 -12.29
C THR A 148 0.02 2.35 -12.75
N ASN A 149 -0.39 1.07 -12.74
CA ASN A 149 0.51 -0.05 -13.01
C ASN A 149 1.79 0.02 -12.14
N GLY A 150 1.61 0.13 -10.82
CA GLY A 150 2.72 0.24 -9.88
C GLY A 150 3.46 1.59 -9.95
N GLY A 151 2.76 2.66 -10.29
CA GLY A 151 3.35 4.00 -10.39
C GLY A 151 4.11 4.27 -11.70
N LYS A 152 3.89 3.47 -12.75
CA LYS A 152 4.52 3.63 -14.06
C LYS A 152 3.73 4.54 -15.00
N ASP A 153 2.40 4.59 -14.84
CA ASP A 153 1.50 5.37 -15.69
C ASP A 153 0.59 6.29 -14.84
N TRP A 154 0.83 7.58 -14.93
CA TRP A 154 0.08 8.63 -14.22
C TRP A 154 -0.79 9.47 -15.15
N SER A 155 -1.04 9.02 -16.37
CA SER A 155 -1.83 9.75 -17.38
C SER A 155 -3.24 10.10 -16.92
N SER A 156 -3.90 9.24 -16.12
CA SER A 156 -5.20 9.52 -15.51
C SER A 156 -5.21 10.76 -14.60
N TRP A 157 -4.06 11.15 -14.07
CA TRP A 157 -3.86 12.38 -13.27
C TRP A 157 -3.20 13.50 -14.08
N LYS A 158 -3.07 13.33 -15.40
CA LYS A 158 -2.39 14.29 -16.32
C LYS A 158 -0.97 14.59 -15.89
N ILE A 159 -0.27 13.59 -15.35
CA ILE A 159 1.13 13.65 -15.01
C ILE A 159 1.92 12.87 -16.08
N TYR A 160 2.83 13.55 -16.77
CA TYR A 160 3.56 12.99 -17.91
C TYR A 160 5.07 13.11 -17.69
N PRO A 161 5.83 12.01 -17.83
CA PRO A 161 7.29 12.04 -17.70
C PRO A 161 7.94 13.03 -18.66
N GLY A 162 8.85 13.86 -18.13
CA GLY A 162 9.61 14.83 -18.94
C GLY A 162 8.83 16.10 -19.35
N GLN A 163 7.58 16.25 -18.87
CA GLN A 163 6.80 17.46 -19.08
C GLN A 163 6.69 18.28 -17.77
N LYS A 164 6.36 19.56 -17.90
CA LYS A 164 6.03 20.42 -16.75
C LYS A 164 4.62 20.10 -16.28
N ASN A 165 4.47 19.44 -15.14
CA ASN A 165 3.20 18.93 -14.62
C ASN A 165 2.47 19.92 -13.68
N GLY A 166 2.83 21.21 -13.77
CA GLY A 166 2.29 22.29 -12.94
C GLY A 166 3.12 22.58 -11.69
N GLU A 167 3.06 23.83 -11.24
CA GLU A 167 3.94 24.33 -10.17
C GLU A 167 3.73 23.59 -8.85
N ARG A 168 2.50 23.39 -8.43
CA ARG A 168 2.17 22.68 -7.18
C ARG A 168 2.71 21.24 -7.16
N TYR A 169 2.62 20.52 -8.27
CA TYR A 169 3.19 19.18 -8.36
C TYR A 169 4.71 19.19 -8.20
N GLU A 170 5.38 20.13 -8.88
CA GLU A 170 6.84 20.25 -8.82
C GLU A 170 7.33 20.68 -7.41
N GLU A 171 6.56 21.52 -6.71
CA GLU A 171 6.83 21.88 -5.33
C GLU A 171 6.75 20.65 -4.42
N TYR A 172 5.68 19.86 -4.50
CA TYR A 172 5.52 18.66 -3.68
C TYR A 172 6.54 17.58 -4.02
N LEU A 173 6.93 17.45 -5.29
CA LEU A 173 7.98 16.51 -5.68
C LEU A 173 9.33 16.86 -5.02
N LYS A 174 9.63 18.17 -4.87
CA LYS A 174 10.83 18.65 -4.16
C LYS A 174 10.72 18.55 -2.64
N ALA A 175 9.50 18.67 -2.12
CA ALA A 175 9.21 18.61 -0.68
C ALA A 175 9.01 17.18 -0.16
N PHE A 176 9.34 16.17 -0.96
CA PHE A 176 9.24 14.77 -0.51
C PHE A 176 10.06 14.57 0.77
N PRO A 177 9.48 14.01 1.86
CA PRO A 177 10.21 13.74 3.11
C PRO A 177 11.40 12.79 2.87
N ASN A 178 12.56 13.12 3.46
CA ASN A 178 13.78 12.32 3.39
C ASN A 178 13.81 11.30 4.51
#